data_0269b71bee5f22b19470680c5d450bfe
#
_entry.id   0269b71bee5f22b19470680c5d450bfe
#
_cell.length_a   1.000
_cell.length_b   1.000
_cell.length_c   1.000
_cell.angle_alpha   90.00
_cell.angle_beta   90.00
_cell.angle_gamma   90.00
#
_symmetry.space_group_name_H-M   'P 1'
#
loop_
_entity.id
_entity.type
_entity.pdbx_description
1 polymer ?
#
loop_
_entity_poly.entity_id
_entity_poly.type
_entity_poly.pdbx_seq_one_letter_code
_entity_poly.pdbx_strand_id
1 'polypeptide(L)'
;MGKLIRCISEDGTLTVMAADTTDIVNRAQEIHGTSAVVSAALGRLLTAASLMGSALKGADDSVTLRINGNGPAGTVLAASDSHGNVRGYAVNAVVELPLNDKGKLDVSGAVGKDGFLTVIKDLGLKEPYVCLLYTSPSPRDRT
;
A
#
# COMPACT_ATOMS: atom_id res chain seq x y z
N MET A 1 5.81 -12.39 13.65
CA MET A 1 6.80 -11.42 13.20
C MET A 1 6.92 -11.46 11.70
N GLY A 2 6.84 -10.30 11.07
CA GLY A 2 6.90 -10.21 9.62
C GLY A 2 8.26 -10.62 9.07
N LYS A 3 8.27 -11.14 7.85
CA LYS A 3 9.49 -11.53 7.14
C LYS A 3 9.53 -10.86 5.79
N LEU A 4 10.71 -10.42 5.39
CA LEU A 4 10.96 -9.89 4.06
C LEU A 4 12.09 -10.69 3.42
N ILE A 5 11.86 -11.16 2.20
CA ILE A 5 12.82 -11.94 1.44
C ILE A 5 13.15 -11.19 0.16
N ARG A 6 14.42 -11.15 -0.17
CA ARG A 6 14.91 -10.58 -1.43
C ARG A 6 15.68 -11.66 -2.17
N CYS A 7 15.33 -11.86 -3.44
CA CYS A 7 15.98 -12.80 -4.31
C CYS A 7 16.46 -12.10 -5.57
N ILE A 8 17.59 -12.55 -6.11
CA ILE A 8 18.13 -12.06 -7.37
C ILE A 8 18.38 -13.26 -8.28
N SER A 9 18.10 -13.12 -9.57
CA SER A 9 18.39 -14.17 -10.55
C SER A 9 19.90 -14.35 -10.72
N GLU A 10 20.34 -15.54 -11.18
CA GLU A 10 21.75 -15.84 -11.35
C GLU A 10 22.46 -14.83 -12.27
N ASP A 11 21.76 -14.39 -13.33
CA ASP A 11 22.30 -13.42 -14.29
C ASP A 11 22.17 -11.96 -13.81
N GLY A 12 21.58 -11.72 -12.64
CA GLY A 12 21.42 -10.39 -12.08
C GLY A 12 20.36 -9.50 -12.76
N THR A 13 19.58 -10.03 -13.69
CA THR A 13 18.61 -9.23 -14.45
C THR A 13 17.27 -9.05 -13.74
N LEU A 14 16.96 -9.90 -12.78
CA LEU A 14 15.67 -9.86 -12.07
C LEU A 14 15.88 -9.90 -10.57
N THR A 15 15.24 -8.96 -9.88
CA THR A 15 15.15 -8.94 -8.42
C THR A 15 13.69 -9.12 -8.02
N VAL A 16 13.46 -10.03 -7.08
CA VAL A 16 12.12 -10.29 -6.54
C VAL A 16 12.14 -10.05 -5.04
N MET A 17 11.13 -9.37 -4.55
CA MET A 17 10.94 -9.15 -3.11
C MET A 17 9.58 -9.70 -2.71
N ALA A 18 9.54 -10.37 -1.57
CA ALA A 18 8.32 -10.87 -0.98
C ALA A 18 8.32 -10.60 0.51
N ALA A 19 7.16 -10.30 1.06
CA ALA A 19 7.02 -10.02 2.48
C ALA A 19 5.78 -10.70 3.05
N ASP A 20 5.89 -11.21 4.27
CA ASP A 20 4.77 -11.61 5.09
C ASP A 20 4.46 -10.45 6.05
N THR A 21 3.34 -9.79 5.84
CA THR A 21 2.93 -8.61 6.60
C THR A 21 1.70 -8.87 7.47
N THR A 22 1.40 -10.10 7.75
CA THR A 22 0.23 -10.49 8.56
C THR A 22 0.19 -9.76 9.90
N ASP A 23 1.31 -9.72 10.62
CA ASP A 23 1.39 -9.04 11.92
C ASP A 23 1.18 -7.54 11.79
N ILE A 24 1.71 -6.93 10.74
CA ILE A 24 1.55 -5.49 10.47
C ILE A 24 0.09 -5.15 10.26
N VAL A 25 -0.59 -5.92 9.43
CA VAL A 25 -2.01 -5.69 9.10
C VAL A 25 -2.89 -5.92 10.32
N ASN A 26 -2.64 -6.99 11.08
CA ASN A 26 -3.37 -7.25 12.31
C ASN A 26 -3.20 -6.11 13.32
N ARG A 27 -2.00 -5.58 13.46
CA ARG A 27 -1.74 -4.47 14.37
C ARG A 27 -2.44 -3.20 13.91
N ALA A 28 -2.43 -2.90 12.63
CA ALA A 28 -3.15 -1.75 12.08
C ALA A 28 -4.66 -1.87 12.33
N GLN A 29 -5.21 -3.04 12.15
CA GLN A 29 -6.62 -3.30 12.43
C GLN A 29 -6.96 -3.09 13.91
N GLU A 30 -6.12 -3.56 14.81
CA GLU A 30 -6.30 -3.33 16.25
C GLU A 30 -6.28 -1.86 16.62
N ILE A 31 -5.32 -1.10 16.07
CA ILE A 31 -5.13 0.32 16.38
C ILE A 31 -6.30 1.16 15.84
N HIS A 32 -6.69 0.91 14.59
CA HIS A 32 -7.62 1.78 13.87
C HIS A 32 -9.06 1.28 13.88
N GLY A 33 -9.30 0.05 14.30
CA GLY A 33 -10.64 -0.54 14.30
C GLY A 33 -11.23 -0.65 12.90
N THR A 34 -10.43 -1.01 11.90
CA THR A 34 -10.85 -1.06 10.51
C THR A 34 -11.79 -2.21 10.23
N SER A 35 -12.79 -1.96 9.36
CA SER A 35 -13.65 -3.01 8.82
C SER A 35 -12.87 -3.94 7.90
N ALA A 36 -13.47 -5.09 7.54
CA ALA A 36 -12.78 -6.10 6.73
C ALA A 36 -12.26 -5.56 5.40
N VAL A 37 -13.08 -4.80 4.67
CA VAL A 37 -12.69 -4.26 3.36
C VAL A 37 -11.62 -3.18 3.51
N VAL A 38 -11.71 -2.33 4.53
CA VAL A 38 -10.69 -1.30 4.79
C VAL A 38 -9.40 -1.92 5.29
N SER A 39 -9.48 -2.97 6.12
CA SER A 39 -8.30 -3.73 6.53
C SER A 39 -7.55 -4.32 5.34
N ALA A 40 -8.28 -4.84 4.36
CA ALA A 40 -7.68 -5.34 3.12
C ALA A 40 -7.01 -4.22 2.31
N ALA A 41 -7.68 -3.09 2.15
CA ALA A 41 -7.14 -1.95 1.41
C ALA A 41 -5.89 -1.38 2.09
N LEU A 42 -5.98 -1.08 3.37
CA LEU A 42 -4.86 -0.55 4.15
C LEU A 42 -3.71 -1.55 4.24
N GLY A 43 -4.03 -2.83 4.44
CA GLY A 43 -3.02 -3.88 4.53
C GLY A 43 -2.21 -4.02 3.25
N ARG A 44 -2.85 -3.96 2.09
CA ARG A 44 -2.15 -4.00 0.80
C ARG A 44 -1.25 -2.78 0.61
N LEU A 45 -1.72 -1.61 1.00
CA LEU A 45 -0.92 -0.39 0.89
C LEU A 45 0.28 -0.41 1.87
N LEU A 46 0.08 -0.87 3.10
CA LEU A 46 1.16 -1.05 4.07
C LEU A 46 2.22 -2.03 3.56
N THR A 47 1.79 -3.13 2.96
CA THR A 47 2.70 -4.12 2.39
C THR A 47 3.53 -3.52 1.25
N ALA A 48 2.88 -2.80 0.33
CA ALA A 48 3.56 -2.12 -0.76
C ALA A 48 4.56 -1.09 -0.22
N ALA A 49 4.17 -0.30 0.78
CA ALA A 49 5.05 0.69 1.39
C ALA A 49 6.27 0.04 2.04
N SER A 50 6.08 -1.07 2.76
CA SER A 50 7.17 -1.81 3.39
C SER A 50 8.18 -2.33 2.36
N LEU A 51 7.69 -2.93 1.29
CA LEU A 51 8.54 -3.42 0.20
C LEU A 51 9.32 -2.27 -0.46
N MET A 52 8.65 -1.17 -0.78
CA MET A 52 9.29 -0.01 -1.39
C MET A 52 10.30 0.65 -0.43
N GLY A 53 9.95 0.77 0.84
CA GLY A 53 10.84 1.32 1.86
C GLY A 53 12.11 0.50 2.02
N SER A 54 11.98 -0.81 2.07
CA SER A 54 13.13 -1.71 2.21
C SER A 54 14.09 -1.67 1.02
N ALA A 55 13.64 -1.16 -0.13
CA ALA A 55 14.47 -0.98 -1.31
C ALA A 55 15.20 0.38 -1.33
N LEU A 56 14.89 1.29 -0.41
CA LEU A 56 15.57 2.58 -0.32
C LEU A 56 17.00 2.40 0.19
N LYS A 57 17.91 3.22 -0.33
CA LYS A 57 19.36 3.07 -0.07
C LYS A 57 19.85 3.88 1.12
N GLY A 58 19.28 5.06 1.37
CA GLY A 58 19.70 5.93 2.46
C GLY A 58 19.07 5.54 3.79
N ALA A 59 19.83 5.62 4.88
CA ALA A 59 19.35 5.25 6.22
C ALA A 59 18.17 6.12 6.67
N ASP A 60 18.12 7.38 6.23
CA ASP A 60 17.08 8.32 6.60
C ASP A 60 16.01 8.50 5.49
N ASP A 61 16.10 7.70 4.44
CA ASP A 61 15.13 7.74 3.36
C ASP A 61 13.78 7.21 3.81
N SER A 62 12.72 7.75 3.23
CA SER A 62 11.36 7.30 3.49
C SER A 62 10.51 7.34 2.23
N VAL A 63 9.42 6.58 2.24
CA VAL A 63 8.45 6.59 1.17
C VAL A 63 7.05 6.70 1.77
N THR A 64 6.21 7.52 1.17
CA THR A 64 4.80 7.64 1.53
C THR A 64 3.94 7.31 0.32
N LEU A 65 2.98 6.44 0.52
CA LEU A 65 1.96 6.10 -0.48
C LEU A 65 0.63 6.66 -0.02
N ARG A 66 -0.02 7.40 -0.90
CA ARG A 66 -1.32 7.99 -0.63
C ARG A 66 -2.25 7.66 -1.79
N ILE A 67 -3.34 6.99 -1.50
CA ILE A 67 -4.33 6.66 -2.53
C ILE A 67 -5.69 7.24 -2.16
N ASN A 68 -6.34 7.85 -3.14
CA ASN A 68 -7.72 8.30 -3.03
C ASN A 68 -8.39 8.13 -4.39
N GLY A 69 -9.36 7.24 -4.45
CA GLY A 69 -10.11 6.94 -5.68
C GLY A 69 -11.54 7.45 -5.64
N ASN A 70 -11.84 8.39 -4.73
CA ASN A 70 -13.19 8.90 -4.48
C ASN A 70 -14.18 7.83 -4.01
N GLY A 71 -13.66 6.79 -3.37
CA GLY A 71 -14.48 5.77 -2.73
C GLY A 71 -14.82 6.10 -1.27
N PRO A 72 -15.67 5.29 -0.64
CA PRO A 72 -16.11 5.54 0.74
C PRO A 72 -15.01 5.45 1.79
N ALA A 73 -13.90 4.75 1.54
CA ALA A 73 -12.78 4.70 2.45
C ALA A 73 -12.03 6.04 2.57
N GLY A 74 -12.23 6.94 1.61
CA GLY A 74 -11.52 8.21 1.53
C GLY A 74 -10.05 8.00 1.19
N THR A 75 -9.19 8.82 1.76
CA THR A 75 -7.75 8.66 1.57
C THR A 75 -7.23 7.51 2.42
N VAL A 76 -6.44 6.63 1.81
CA VAL A 76 -5.66 5.61 2.50
C VAL A 76 -4.19 5.97 2.37
N LEU A 77 -3.47 5.99 3.47
CA LEU A 77 -2.09 6.46 3.51
C LEU A 77 -1.22 5.43 4.24
N ALA A 78 -0.04 5.19 3.69
CA ALA A 78 0.98 4.35 4.32
C ALA A 78 2.35 4.99 4.10
N ALA A 79 3.19 4.94 5.13
CA ALA A 79 4.55 5.45 5.07
C ALA A 79 5.50 4.38 5.60
N SER A 80 6.68 4.30 4.99
CA SER A 80 7.74 3.39 5.41
C SER A 80 9.07 4.10 5.50
N ASP A 81 9.87 3.70 6.48
CA ASP A 81 11.28 4.06 6.51
C ASP A 81 12.09 3.12 5.60
N SER A 82 13.41 3.32 5.57
CA SER A 82 14.31 2.50 4.74
C SER A 82 14.53 1.09 5.28
N HIS A 83 14.00 0.78 6.45
CA HIS A 83 14.08 -0.55 7.07
C HIS A 83 12.80 -1.36 6.89
N GLY A 84 11.82 -0.81 6.16
CA GLY A 84 10.53 -1.47 5.94
C GLY A 84 9.55 -1.35 7.09
N ASN A 85 9.85 -0.51 8.10
CA ASN A 85 8.91 -0.23 9.18
C ASN A 85 7.82 0.71 8.69
N VAL A 86 6.57 0.30 8.85
CA VAL A 86 5.43 1.01 8.24
C VAL A 86 4.44 1.48 9.28
N ARG A 87 3.73 2.53 8.91
CA ARG A 87 2.54 3.05 9.60
C ARG A 87 1.58 3.60 8.55
N GLY A 88 0.32 3.60 8.87
CA GLY A 88 -0.67 4.11 7.94
C GLY A 88 -2.07 4.13 8.55
N TYR A 89 -2.98 4.72 7.81
CA TYR A 89 -4.37 4.80 8.21
C TYR A 89 -5.28 4.96 7.00
N ALA A 90 -6.57 4.76 7.22
CA ALA A 90 -7.62 5.14 6.28
C ALA A 90 -8.49 6.22 6.94
N VAL A 91 -8.88 7.23 6.18
CA VAL A 91 -9.70 8.33 6.71
C VAL A 91 -11.01 7.79 7.27
N ASN A 92 -11.66 6.89 6.55
CA ASN A 92 -12.86 6.21 7.01
C ASN A 92 -12.52 4.75 7.33
N ALA A 93 -12.31 4.47 8.61
CA ALA A 93 -11.87 3.14 9.06
C ALA A 93 -12.94 2.08 8.86
N VAL A 94 -14.21 2.44 8.91
CA VAL A 94 -15.32 1.50 8.80
C VAL A 94 -16.11 1.79 7.54
N VAL A 95 -16.06 0.86 6.60
CA VAL A 95 -16.81 0.88 5.35
C VAL A 95 -17.45 -0.48 5.19
N GLU A 96 -18.74 -0.51 4.95
CA GLU A 96 -19.46 -1.75 4.68
C GLU A 96 -19.98 -1.72 3.25
N LEU A 97 -19.54 -2.68 2.47
CA LEU A 97 -19.97 -2.87 1.09
C LEU A 97 -20.39 -4.32 0.88
N PRO A 98 -21.38 -4.57 0.02
CA PRO A 98 -21.68 -5.94 -0.36
C PRO A 98 -20.46 -6.57 -1.03
N LEU A 99 -20.39 -7.89 -0.97
CA LEU A 99 -19.34 -8.63 -1.67
C LEU A 99 -19.47 -8.36 -3.18
N ASN A 100 -18.31 -8.43 -3.88
CA ASN A 100 -18.31 -8.28 -5.33
C ASN A 100 -18.93 -9.50 -6.02
N ASP A 101 -19.02 -9.47 -7.35
CA ASP A 101 -19.64 -10.53 -8.16
C ASP A 101 -18.98 -11.90 -7.95
N LYS A 102 -17.74 -11.91 -7.45
CA LYS A 102 -16.97 -13.13 -7.19
C LYS A 102 -17.10 -13.62 -5.75
N GLY A 103 -17.97 -12.99 -4.94
CA GLY A 103 -18.15 -13.33 -3.53
C GLY A 103 -17.00 -12.91 -2.63
N LYS A 104 -16.20 -11.94 -3.05
CA LYS A 104 -15.04 -11.43 -2.31
C LYS A 104 -15.26 -10.00 -1.85
N LEU A 105 -14.41 -9.54 -0.92
CA LEU A 105 -14.42 -8.15 -0.47
C LEU A 105 -14.20 -7.20 -1.65
N ASP A 106 -15.05 -6.18 -1.76
CA ASP A 106 -14.96 -5.20 -2.84
C ASP A 106 -13.98 -4.07 -2.47
N VAL A 107 -12.70 -4.39 -2.48
CA VAL A 107 -11.63 -3.44 -2.11
C VAL A 107 -11.59 -2.28 -3.08
N SER A 108 -11.70 -2.53 -4.37
CA SER A 108 -11.70 -1.45 -5.37
C SER A 108 -12.90 -0.53 -5.23
N GLY A 109 -14.07 -1.06 -4.83
CA GLY A 109 -15.23 -0.24 -4.52
C GLY A 109 -15.02 0.64 -3.28
N ALA A 110 -14.34 0.13 -2.26
CA ALA A 110 -14.05 0.89 -1.05
C ALA A 110 -13.07 2.04 -1.29
N VAL A 111 -12.01 1.80 -2.06
CA VAL A 111 -10.99 2.81 -2.39
C VAL A 111 -11.51 3.76 -3.46
N GLY A 112 -12.26 3.26 -4.43
CA GLY A 112 -12.70 4.00 -5.59
C GLY A 112 -11.77 3.81 -6.79
N LYS A 113 -12.29 4.16 -7.96
CA LYS A 113 -11.57 3.97 -9.23
C LYS A 113 -11.27 5.27 -9.97
N ASP A 114 -11.60 6.40 -9.35
CA ASP A 114 -11.47 7.72 -9.96
C ASP A 114 -10.63 8.62 -9.07
N GLY A 115 -9.31 8.55 -9.26
CA GLY A 115 -8.38 9.33 -8.45
C GLY A 115 -6.94 8.97 -8.69
N PHE A 116 -6.11 9.18 -7.68
CA PHE A 116 -4.66 9.09 -7.80
C PHE A 116 -4.03 8.24 -6.72
N LEU A 117 -2.97 7.55 -7.09
CA LEU A 117 -1.96 7.07 -6.16
C LEU A 117 -0.78 8.04 -6.22
N THR A 118 -0.44 8.63 -5.10
CA THR A 118 0.72 9.51 -4.96
C THR A 118 1.84 8.75 -4.25
N VAL A 119 3.02 8.75 -4.85
CA VAL A 119 4.24 8.18 -4.26
C VAL A 119 5.17 9.33 -3.94
N ILE A 120 5.54 9.49 -2.67
CA ILE A 120 6.44 10.54 -2.21
C ILE A 120 7.66 9.87 -1.60
N LYS A 121 8.83 10.11 -2.19
CA LYS A 121 10.11 9.61 -1.67
C LYS A 121 10.92 10.77 -1.12
N ASP A 122 11.21 10.72 0.17
CA ASP A 122 12.14 11.64 0.80
C ASP A 122 13.54 11.00 0.80
N LEU A 123 14.40 11.50 -0.07
CA LEU A 123 15.72 10.96 -0.31
C LEU A 123 16.83 11.89 0.19
N GLY A 124 16.49 12.84 1.08
CA GLY A 124 17.44 13.84 1.58
C GLY A 124 17.78 14.94 0.58
N LEU A 125 17.03 15.03 -0.52
CA LEU A 125 17.18 16.09 -1.51
C LEU A 125 16.48 17.36 -1.03
N LYS A 126 16.74 18.47 -1.70
CA LYS A 126 16.11 19.76 -1.39
C LYS A 126 14.58 19.68 -1.41
N GLU A 127 14.04 18.91 -2.36
CA GLU A 127 12.62 18.63 -2.46
C GLU A 127 12.41 17.12 -2.58
N PRO A 128 11.32 16.57 -2.01
CA PRO A 128 11.01 15.16 -2.16
C PRO A 128 10.65 14.83 -3.60
N TYR A 129 10.95 13.60 -4.00
CA TYR A 129 10.47 13.07 -5.27
C TYR A 129 8.98 12.74 -5.14
N VAL A 130 8.16 13.27 -6.04
CA VAL A 130 6.72 13.03 -6.06
C VAL A 130 6.31 12.47 -7.41
N CYS A 131 5.63 11.34 -7.39
CA CYS A 131 5.06 10.72 -8.58
C CYS A 131 3.56 10.53 -8.40
N LEU A 132 2.79 10.95 -9.39
CA LEU A 132 1.35 10.76 -9.43
C LEU A 132 1.01 9.67 -10.44
N LEU A 133 0.30 8.65 -9.98
CA LEU A 133 -0.21 7.59 -10.82
C LEU A 133 -1.73 7.68 -10.86
N TYR A 134 -2.28 7.81 -12.05
CA TYR A 134 -3.73 7.82 -12.22
C TYR A 134 -4.27 6.40 -12.00
N THR A 135 -5.44 6.30 -11.40
CA THR A 135 -6.13 5.03 -11.37
C THR A 135 -6.60 4.72 -12.79
N SER A 136 -6.05 3.69 -13.36
CA SER A 136 -6.49 3.19 -14.66
C SER A 136 -6.91 1.74 -14.50
N PRO A 137 -7.84 1.27 -15.33
CA PRO A 137 -8.19 -0.15 -15.27
C PRO A 137 -6.94 -0.98 -15.53
N SER A 138 -6.69 -1.96 -14.66
CA SER A 138 -5.62 -2.92 -14.90
C SER A 138 -5.96 -3.76 -16.15
N PRO A 139 -4.98 -4.39 -16.78
CA PRO A 139 -5.28 -5.30 -17.88
C PRO A 139 -6.30 -6.39 -17.53
N ARG A 140 -6.42 -6.75 -16.27
CA ARG A 140 -7.45 -7.69 -15.79
C ARG A 140 -8.85 -7.14 -15.90
N ASP A 141 -9.02 -5.83 -15.76
CA ASP A 141 -10.33 -5.18 -15.77
C ASP A 141 -10.83 -4.91 -17.19
N ARG A 142 -9.99 -5.14 -18.19
CA ARG A 142 -10.32 -4.93 -19.59
C ARG A 142 -10.86 -6.18 -20.29
N THR A 143 -10.84 -7.29 -19.61
CA THR A 143 -11.32 -8.56 -20.18
C THR A 143 -12.69 -8.96 -19.70
#